data_d188fffafc06c584986a2f918a464174
#
_entry.id   d188fffafc06c584986a2f918a464174
#
_cell.length_a   1.000
_cell.length_b   1.000
_cell.length_c   1.000
_cell.angle_alpha   90.00
_cell.angle_beta   90.00
_cell.angle_gamma   90.00
#
_symmetry.space_group_name_H-M   'P 1'
#
loop_
_entity.id
_entity.type
_entity.pdbx_description
1 polymer ?
#
loop_
_entity_poly.entity_id
_entity_poly.type
_entity_poly.pdbx_seq_one_letter_code
_entity_poly.pdbx_strand_id
1 'polypeptide(L)'
;MAFENVDLFDAVANASLEKYGWKDRCEAKLIVLSENATYMVKNKETGEKEGVLRISRPGYHTLDELNSEMKWLRQINDYTPLLVANPIKGLDGKNIQEITGPDGNVYFCVICDFLPGEAPDENNEEQMVKQFRYLGETTAYLHRQTEIWNGTDKLDRMVWTYDTIIGEHAAWGDWRAFPEMTPEAENILSEVSRIIKRRLERYGTNENNFGLIHADLRLANLLIEGDQIKVIDFDDCGFGWHLHDLASALSFIEDKPIVPKLVNAWLAGYKKVLPFTDTDFEEIDTFIMMRRLQLTAWLASHQESGPVAELSVDWMDGTMELAERYLRLFG
;
A
#
# COMPACT_ATOMS: atom_id res chain seq x y z
N MET A 1 -18.45 5.82 -4.48
CA MET A 1 -19.11 5.59 -5.79
C MET A 1 -18.81 4.17 -6.19
N ALA A 2 -19.85 3.35 -6.25
CA ALA A 2 -19.70 1.92 -6.49
C ALA A 2 -19.09 1.65 -7.86
N PHE A 3 -18.17 0.70 -7.92
CA PHE A 3 -17.66 0.10 -9.14
C PHE A 3 -18.74 -0.84 -9.72
N GLU A 4 -19.91 -0.29 -10.08
CA GLU A 4 -21.05 -1.08 -10.56
C GLU A 4 -20.97 -1.45 -12.03
N ASN A 5 -19.93 -0.99 -12.76
CA ASN A 5 -19.92 -1.17 -14.20
C ASN A 5 -18.68 -1.95 -14.67
N VAL A 6 -18.66 -3.26 -14.43
CA VAL A 6 -17.62 -4.17 -14.94
C VAL A 6 -17.48 -4.03 -16.47
N ASP A 7 -18.59 -3.87 -17.20
CA ASP A 7 -18.59 -3.72 -18.66
C ASP A 7 -17.79 -2.48 -19.13
N LEU A 8 -17.81 -1.40 -18.35
CA LEU A 8 -17.02 -0.20 -18.62
C LEU A 8 -15.52 -0.49 -18.54
N PHE A 9 -15.09 -1.14 -17.44
CA PHE A 9 -13.68 -1.48 -17.26
C PHE A 9 -13.21 -2.56 -18.23
N ASP A 10 -14.06 -3.50 -18.61
CA ASP A 10 -13.76 -4.49 -19.66
C ASP A 10 -13.54 -3.81 -21.01
N ALA A 11 -14.33 -2.78 -21.35
CA ALA A 11 -14.13 -1.99 -22.56
C ALA A 11 -12.79 -1.23 -22.53
N VAL A 12 -12.45 -0.61 -21.40
CA VAL A 12 -11.17 0.10 -21.19
C VAL A 12 -10.00 -0.89 -21.26
N ALA A 13 -10.10 -2.07 -20.63
CA ALA A 13 -9.08 -3.11 -20.66
C ALA A 13 -8.80 -3.59 -22.11
N ASN A 14 -9.84 -3.86 -22.88
CA ASN A 14 -9.70 -4.26 -24.28
C ASN A 14 -9.06 -3.17 -25.15
N ALA A 15 -9.42 -1.90 -24.94
CA ALA A 15 -8.79 -0.77 -25.62
C ALA A 15 -7.31 -0.60 -25.21
N SER A 16 -6.98 -0.86 -23.95
CA SER A 16 -5.61 -0.88 -23.47
C SER A 16 -4.75 -1.90 -24.20
N LEU A 17 -5.22 -3.15 -24.35
CA LEU A 17 -4.48 -4.19 -25.07
C LEU A 17 -4.11 -3.75 -26.49
N GLU A 18 -4.94 -2.95 -27.15
CA GLU A 18 -4.64 -2.41 -28.49
C GLU A 18 -3.45 -1.44 -28.45
N LYS A 19 -3.39 -0.55 -27.43
CA LYS A 19 -2.28 0.39 -27.24
C LYS A 19 -0.95 -0.31 -26.95
N TYR A 20 -0.98 -1.49 -26.35
CA TYR A 20 0.21 -2.32 -26.13
C TYR A 20 0.52 -3.27 -27.32
N GLY A 21 -0.32 -3.31 -28.35
CA GLY A 21 -0.17 -4.24 -29.47
C GLY A 21 -0.48 -5.70 -29.11
N TRP A 22 -1.28 -5.92 -28.07
CA TRP A 22 -1.57 -7.24 -27.50
C TRP A 22 -3.00 -7.74 -27.79
N LYS A 23 -3.85 -6.91 -28.41
CA LYS A 23 -5.27 -7.20 -28.66
C LYS A 23 -5.53 -8.52 -29.37
N ASP A 24 -4.71 -8.85 -30.37
CA ASP A 24 -4.93 -10.06 -31.19
C ASP A 24 -4.47 -11.33 -30.46
N ARG A 25 -3.40 -11.24 -29.68
CA ARG A 25 -2.77 -12.38 -29.01
C ARG A 25 -3.17 -12.59 -27.55
N CYS A 26 -3.68 -11.57 -26.85
CA CYS A 26 -4.02 -11.64 -25.45
C CYS A 26 -5.49 -11.29 -25.18
N GLU A 27 -5.99 -11.78 -24.05
CA GLU A 27 -7.23 -11.38 -23.39
C GLU A 27 -6.96 -10.86 -21.98
N ALA A 28 -7.77 -9.92 -21.52
CA ALA A 28 -7.74 -9.44 -20.14
C ALA A 28 -8.93 -10.01 -19.36
N LYS A 29 -8.66 -10.59 -18.19
CA LYS A 29 -9.69 -11.13 -17.28
C LYS A 29 -9.61 -10.42 -15.95
N LEU A 30 -10.72 -9.86 -15.49
CA LEU A 30 -10.82 -9.16 -14.21
C LEU A 30 -10.38 -10.08 -13.06
N ILE A 31 -9.49 -9.61 -12.21
CA ILE A 31 -9.05 -10.26 -10.96
C ILE A 31 -9.78 -9.62 -9.78
N VAL A 32 -9.67 -8.29 -9.67
CA VAL A 32 -10.23 -7.53 -8.58
C VAL A 32 -10.66 -6.14 -9.06
N LEU A 33 -11.72 -5.65 -8.46
CA LEU A 33 -12.24 -4.31 -8.65
C LEU A 33 -12.39 -3.68 -7.27
N SER A 34 -11.46 -2.79 -6.92
CA SER A 34 -11.42 -2.04 -5.67
C SER A 34 -11.11 -0.56 -5.95
N GLU A 35 -10.02 -0.03 -5.42
CA GLU A 35 -9.52 1.30 -5.80
C GLU A 35 -9.15 1.37 -7.28
N ASN A 36 -8.61 0.27 -7.80
CA ASN A 36 -8.27 0.08 -9.21
C ASN A 36 -9.02 -1.12 -9.78
N ALA A 37 -9.14 -1.18 -11.10
CA ALA A 37 -9.54 -2.40 -11.78
C ALA A 37 -8.28 -3.15 -12.25
N THR A 38 -8.07 -4.36 -11.69
CA THR A 38 -6.88 -5.18 -11.98
C THR A 38 -7.27 -6.40 -12.80
N TYR A 39 -6.58 -6.58 -13.90
CA TYR A 39 -6.84 -7.66 -14.86
C TYR A 39 -5.61 -8.55 -15.04
N MET A 40 -5.83 -9.85 -15.10
CA MET A 40 -4.84 -10.81 -15.61
C MET A 40 -4.84 -10.79 -17.12
N VAL A 41 -3.70 -10.51 -17.73
CA VAL A 41 -3.51 -10.60 -19.18
C VAL A 41 -2.93 -11.95 -19.54
N LYS A 42 -3.67 -12.71 -20.36
CA LYS A 42 -3.30 -14.07 -20.78
C LYS A 42 -3.21 -14.18 -22.29
N ASN A 43 -2.28 -14.99 -22.76
CA ASN A 43 -2.20 -15.38 -24.15
C ASN A 43 -3.43 -16.25 -24.52
N LYS A 44 -4.11 -15.91 -25.62
CA LYS A 44 -5.33 -16.60 -26.05
C LYS A 44 -5.11 -18.03 -26.51
N GLU A 45 -3.91 -18.32 -27.06
CA GLU A 45 -3.58 -19.62 -27.61
C GLU A 45 -2.98 -20.56 -26.55
N THR A 46 -2.04 -20.06 -25.75
CA THR A 46 -1.32 -20.88 -24.76
C THR A 46 -1.97 -20.86 -23.39
N GLY A 47 -2.75 -19.82 -23.06
CA GLY A 47 -3.30 -19.59 -21.73
C GLY A 47 -2.27 -19.05 -20.72
N GLU A 48 -1.02 -18.83 -21.15
CA GLU A 48 0.04 -18.31 -20.29
C GLU A 48 -0.28 -16.90 -19.82
N LYS A 49 0.07 -16.61 -18.56
CA LYS A 49 -0.04 -15.29 -17.95
C LYS A 49 1.12 -14.43 -18.44
N GLU A 50 0.84 -13.37 -19.17
CA GLU A 50 1.85 -12.49 -19.76
C GLU A 50 2.04 -11.19 -19.00
N GLY A 51 1.00 -10.72 -18.29
CA GLY A 51 1.07 -9.47 -17.55
C GLY A 51 -0.13 -9.24 -16.65
N VAL A 52 -0.04 -8.17 -15.88
CA VAL A 52 -1.13 -7.63 -15.06
C VAL A 52 -1.42 -6.22 -15.56
N LEU A 53 -2.67 -5.98 -15.98
CA LEU A 53 -3.16 -4.67 -16.36
C LEU A 53 -3.85 -4.03 -15.15
N ARG A 54 -3.39 -2.85 -14.74
CA ARG A 54 -4.05 -1.98 -13.78
C ARG A 54 -4.68 -0.79 -14.52
N ILE A 55 -5.95 -0.55 -14.24
CA ILE A 55 -6.69 0.62 -14.70
C ILE A 55 -6.94 1.48 -13.46
N SER A 56 -6.31 2.64 -13.40
CA SER A 56 -6.41 3.53 -12.24
C SER A 56 -7.78 4.21 -12.19
N ARG A 57 -8.29 4.39 -10.98
CA ARG A 57 -9.51 5.15 -10.73
C ARG A 57 -9.31 6.60 -11.16
N PRO A 58 -10.26 7.18 -11.94
CA PRO A 58 -10.16 8.59 -12.34
C PRO A 58 -10.05 9.53 -11.15
N GLY A 59 -9.07 10.43 -11.20
CA GLY A 59 -8.86 11.47 -10.18
C GLY A 59 -8.15 11.04 -8.90
N TYR A 60 -7.75 9.77 -8.78
CA TYR A 60 -6.94 9.32 -7.63
C TYR A 60 -5.47 9.69 -7.81
N HIS A 61 -4.90 9.42 -8.96
CA HIS A 61 -3.53 9.79 -9.31
C HIS A 61 -3.48 10.66 -10.55
N THR A 62 -2.49 11.54 -10.61
CA THR A 62 -2.09 12.25 -11.82
C THR A 62 -1.21 11.36 -12.71
N LEU A 63 -1.06 11.75 -13.98
CA LEU A 63 -0.14 11.05 -14.88
C LEU A 63 1.32 11.12 -14.41
N ASP A 64 1.73 12.23 -13.78
CA ASP A 64 3.08 12.42 -13.27
C ASP A 64 3.36 11.55 -12.03
N GLU A 65 2.38 11.38 -11.15
CA GLU A 65 2.46 10.45 -10.03
C GLU A 65 2.62 9.00 -10.50
N LEU A 66 1.81 8.56 -11.48
CA LEU A 66 1.93 7.20 -12.05
C LEU A 66 3.26 6.98 -12.77
N ASN A 67 3.74 7.99 -13.52
CA ASN A 67 5.06 7.91 -14.14
C ASN A 67 6.19 7.84 -13.10
N SER A 68 6.03 8.49 -11.96
CA SER A 68 6.98 8.44 -10.84
C SER A 68 7.03 7.06 -10.21
N GLU A 69 5.89 6.40 -9.99
CA GLU A 69 5.82 5.00 -9.58
C GLU A 69 6.57 4.09 -10.57
N MET A 70 6.30 4.20 -11.88
CA MET A 70 6.97 3.40 -12.91
C MET A 70 8.49 3.60 -12.93
N LYS A 71 8.96 4.81 -12.64
CA LYS A 71 10.41 5.08 -12.50
C LYS A 71 10.98 4.38 -11.28
N TRP A 72 10.27 4.40 -10.16
CA TRP A 72 10.75 3.75 -8.94
C TRP A 72 10.80 2.23 -9.08
N LEU A 73 9.79 1.59 -9.66
CA LEU A 73 9.80 0.15 -9.95
C LEU A 73 11.06 -0.28 -10.72
N ARG A 74 11.46 0.48 -11.74
CA ARG A 74 12.69 0.21 -12.48
C ARG A 74 13.94 0.36 -11.62
N GLN A 75 13.99 1.41 -10.80
CA GLN A 75 15.14 1.63 -9.91
C GLN A 75 15.27 0.51 -8.87
N ILE A 76 14.15 -0.02 -8.36
CA ILE A 76 14.16 -1.16 -7.46
C ILE A 76 14.79 -2.37 -8.15
N ASN A 77 14.33 -2.75 -9.34
CA ASN A 77 14.86 -3.88 -10.09
C ASN A 77 16.34 -3.73 -10.49
N ASP A 78 16.75 -2.50 -10.83
CA ASP A 78 18.11 -2.24 -11.32
C ASP A 78 19.16 -2.17 -10.18
N TYR A 79 18.76 -1.75 -8.97
CA TYR A 79 19.70 -1.37 -7.90
C TYR A 79 19.46 -2.05 -6.56
N THR A 80 18.52 -2.98 -6.47
CA THR A 80 18.28 -3.77 -5.24
C THR A 80 18.21 -5.26 -5.57
N PRO A 81 18.32 -6.14 -4.56
CA PRO A 81 18.07 -7.58 -4.75
C PRO A 81 16.58 -7.92 -4.82
N LEU A 82 15.68 -6.94 -4.69
CA LEU A 82 14.25 -7.14 -4.72
C LEU A 82 13.74 -7.36 -6.14
N LEU A 83 12.62 -8.05 -6.26
CA LEU A 83 11.92 -8.27 -7.52
C LEU A 83 10.56 -7.57 -7.45
N VAL A 84 10.34 -6.66 -8.37
CA VAL A 84 9.04 -6.00 -8.58
C VAL A 84 8.65 -6.12 -10.06
N ALA A 85 7.36 -6.01 -10.35
CA ALA A 85 6.88 -6.10 -11.72
C ALA A 85 7.40 -4.93 -12.58
N ASN A 86 8.00 -5.24 -13.73
CA ASN A 86 8.46 -4.19 -14.65
C ASN A 86 7.30 -3.65 -15.47
N PRO A 87 7.18 -2.32 -15.59
CA PRO A 87 6.18 -1.73 -16.49
C PRO A 87 6.57 -1.94 -17.96
N ILE A 88 5.61 -2.43 -18.73
CA ILE A 88 5.73 -2.69 -20.15
C ILE A 88 5.42 -1.41 -20.93
N LYS A 89 6.14 -1.17 -22.01
CA LYS A 89 5.90 -0.02 -22.89
C LYS A 89 4.84 -0.34 -23.93
N GLY A 90 3.92 0.58 -24.13
CA GLY A 90 3.01 0.55 -25.27
C GLY A 90 3.71 0.85 -26.60
N LEU A 91 2.94 0.80 -27.69
CA LEU A 91 3.42 1.04 -29.05
C LEU A 91 4.00 2.46 -29.24
N ASP A 92 3.57 3.41 -28.45
CA ASP A 92 4.07 4.80 -28.42
C ASP A 92 5.36 4.97 -27.57
N GLY A 93 5.84 3.89 -26.95
CA GLY A 93 7.01 3.88 -26.08
C GLY A 93 6.76 4.36 -24.64
N LYS A 94 5.54 4.76 -24.27
CA LYS A 94 5.16 5.14 -22.91
C LYS A 94 4.73 3.92 -22.10
N ASN A 95 4.90 3.97 -20.78
CA ASN A 95 4.41 2.91 -19.86
C ASN A 95 2.91 3.06 -19.60
N ILE A 96 2.46 4.30 -19.37
CA ILE A 96 1.06 4.60 -19.06
C ILE A 96 0.35 4.93 -20.37
N GLN A 97 -0.79 4.28 -20.59
CA GLN A 97 -1.65 4.52 -21.72
C GLN A 97 -2.93 5.23 -21.27
N GLU A 98 -3.27 6.32 -21.94
CA GLU A 98 -4.50 7.05 -21.72
C GLU A 98 -5.60 6.48 -22.60
N ILE A 99 -6.69 6.00 -21.98
CA ILE A 99 -7.84 5.40 -22.66
C ILE A 99 -9.09 6.19 -22.34
N THR A 100 -9.78 6.69 -23.36
CA THR A 100 -11.10 7.26 -23.17
C THR A 100 -12.13 6.14 -23.08
N GLY A 101 -12.78 6.02 -21.92
CA GLY A 101 -13.82 5.04 -21.69
C GLY A 101 -15.15 5.37 -22.40
N PRO A 102 -16.08 4.43 -22.44
CA PRO A 102 -17.43 4.64 -22.99
C PRO A 102 -18.21 5.78 -22.31
N ASP A 103 -17.90 6.09 -21.08
CA ASP A 103 -18.47 7.17 -20.27
C ASP A 103 -17.85 8.56 -20.56
N GLY A 104 -16.85 8.62 -21.47
CA GLY A 104 -16.13 9.81 -21.84
C GLY A 104 -15.01 10.23 -20.89
N ASN A 105 -14.79 9.51 -19.78
CA ASN A 105 -13.68 9.75 -18.87
C ASN A 105 -12.37 9.18 -19.43
N VAL A 106 -11.24 9.78 -19.02
CA VAL A 106 -9.90 9.27 -19.33
C VAL A 106 -9.42 8.38 -18.19
N TYR A 107 -8.98 7.18 -18.54
CA TYR A 107 -8.42 6.19 -17.65
C TYR A 107 -6.94 6.00 -17.91
N PHE A 108 -6.14 5.98 -16.86
CA PHE A 108 -4.72 5.64 -16.94
C PHE A 108 -4.55 4.13 -16.78
N CYS A 109 -3.91 3.53 -17.75
CA CYS A 109 -3.74 2.09 -17.84
C CYS A 109 -2.26 1.73 -17.89
N VAL A 110 -1.82 0.78 -17.09
CA VAL A 110 -0.47 0.24 -17.12
C VAL A 110 -0.50 -1.28 -17.16
N ILE A 111 0.33 -1.86 -18.02
CA ILE A 111 0.62 -3.29 -17.99
C ILE A 111 2.03 -3.47 -17.40
N CYS A 112 2.11 -4.29 -16.36
CA CYS A 112 3.38 -4.79 -15.84
C CYS A 112 3.53 -6.28 -16.17
N ASP A 113 4.76 -6.80 -16.20
CA ASP A 113 5.00 -8.22 -16.38
C ASP A 113 4.36 -9.03 -15.24
N PHE A 114 3.97 -10.26 -15.54
CA PHE A 114 3.42 -11.17 -14.55
C PHE A 114 4.52 -11.71 -13.66
N LEU A 115 4.36 -11.55 -12.34
CA LEU A 115 5.23 -12.15 -11.34
C LEU A 115 4.60 -13.45 -10.84
N PRO A 116 5.22 -14.63 -11.05
CA PRO A 116 4.78 -15.86 -10.43
C PRO A 116 5.04 -15.85 -8.91
N GLY A 117 4.25 -16.60 -8.16
CA GLY A 117 4.34 -16.74 -6.72
C GLY A 117 2.96 -16.83 -6.08
N GLU A 118 2.95 -17.16 -4.80
CA GLU A 118 1.74 -17.28 -3.99
C GLU A 118 1.80 -16.26 -2.85
N ALA A 119 0.64 -15.79 -2.42
CA ALA A 119 0.55 -14.94 -1.23
C ALA A 119 1.02 -15.70 0.01
N PRO A 120 1.66 -15.02 0.99
CA PRO A 120 2.01 -15.61 2.27
C PRO A 120 0.79 -16.21 3.00
N ASP A 121 1.01 -17.30 3.76
CA ASP A 121 -0.02 -17.88 4.63
C ASP A 121 -0.09 -17.10 5.96
N GLU A 122 -1.13 -16.29 6.10
CA GLU A 122 -1.36 -15.46 7.31
C GLU A 122 -2.01 -16.26 8.47
N ASN A 123 -2.39 -17.53 8.26
CA ASN A 123 -2.98 -18.35 9.32
C ASN A 123 -1.94 -19.15 10.12
N ASN A 124 -0.68 -19.17 9.69
CA ASN A 124 0.40 -19.88 10.36
C ASN A 124 1.34 -18.88 11.06
N GLU A 125 1.22 -18.77 12.40
CA GLU A 125 2.01 -17.82 13.19
C GLU A 125 3.53 -17.98 13.01
N GLU A 126 4.04 -19.21 12.93
CA GLU A 126 5.49 -19.44 12.77
C GLU A 126 5.97 -18.94 11.39
N GLN A 127 5.21 -19.22 10.36
CA GLN A 127 5.49 -18.70 9.02
C GLN A 127 5.35 -17.20 8.97
N MET A 128 4.31 -16.62 9.59
CA MET A 128 4.09 -15.19 9.66
C MET A 128 5.29 -14.48 10.30
N VAL A 129 5.83 -14.99 11.41
CA VAL A 129 7.03 -14.41 12.05
C VAL A 129 8.25 -14.46 11.10
N LYS A 130 8.43 -15.58 10.39
CA LYS A 130 9.51 -15.70 9.40
C LYS A 130 9.31 -14.68 8.25
N GLN A 131 8.10 -14.54 7.76
CA GLN A 131 7.74 -13.62 6.68
C GLN A 131 7.91 -12.16 7.09
N PHE A 132 7.55 -11.79 8.33
CA PHE A 132 7.79 -10.45 8.86
C PHE A 132 9.28 -10.09 8.94
N ARG A 133 10.14 -11.07 9.20
CA ARG A 133 11.60 -10.83 9.13
C ARG A 133 12.04 -10.51 7.71
N TYR A 134 11.53 -11.20 6.70
CA TYR A 134 11.81 -10.89 5.30
C TYR A 134 11.19 -9.55 4.89
N LEU A 135 9.98 -9.27 5.35
CA LEU A 135 9.30 -8.00 5.11
C LEU A 135 10.12 -6.82 5.63
N GLY A 136 10.66 -6.92 6.85
CA GLY A 136 11.56 -5.89 7.40
C GLY A 136 12.83 -5.70 6.57
N GLU A 137 13.47 -6.77 6.13
CA GLU A 137 14.64 -6.71 5.26
C GLU A 137 14.30 -6.08 3.89
N THR A 138 13.16 -6.46 3.32
CA THR A 138 12.62 -5.90 2.07
C THR A 138 12.37 -4.39 2.19
N THR A 139 11.68 -3.98 3.26
CA THR A 139 11.40 -2.56 3.55
C THR A 139 12.71 -1.76 3.64
N ALA A 140 13.71 -2.29 4.34
CA ALA A 140 15.00 -1.61 4.47
C ALA A 140 15.74 -1.47 3.13
N TYR A 141 15.61 -2.43 2.21
CA TYR A 141 16.16 -2.28 0.86
C TYR A 141 15.44 -1.19 0.06
N LEU A 142 14.11 -1.08 0.17
CA LEU A 142 13.34 0.00 -0.47
C LEU A 142 13.80 1.36 0.05
N HIS A 143 13.85 1.55 1.37
CA HIS A 143 14.26 2.81 1.99
C HIS A 143 15.70 3.17 1.60
N ARG A 144 16.64 2.24 1.73
CA ARG A 144 18.04 2.48 1.34
C ARG A 144 18.19 2.86 -0.12
N GLN A 145 17.42 2.24 -1.02
CA GLN A 145 17.47 2.56 -2.44
C GLN A 145 17.08 4.02 -2.68
N THR A 146 16.06 4.52 -1.98
CA THR A 146 15.60 5.90 -2.14
C THR A 146 16.55 6.91 -1.50
N GLU A 147 17.25 6.57 -0.42
CA GLU A 147 18.29 7.42 0.18
C GLU A 147 19.46 7.66 -0.78
N ILE A 148 19.88 6.63 -1.53
CA ILE A 148 21.04 6.72 -2.42
C ILE A 148 20.71 7.15 -3.86
N TRP A 149 19.43 7.21 -4.21
CA TRP A 149 18.99 7.56 -5.55
C TRP A 149 18.82 9.06 -5.74
N ASN A 150 19.71 9.69 -6.51
CA ASN A 150 19.70 11.13 -6.80
C ASN A 150 18.49 11.61 -7.65
N GLY A 151 17.54 10.74 -7.95
CA GLY A 151 16.33 11.06 -8.71
C GLY A 151 15.07 11.15 -7.86
N THR A 152 15.17 10.85 -6.57
CA THR A 152 14.01 10.81 -5.65
C THR A 152 13.33 12.18 -5.55
N ASP A 153 14.10 13.27 -5.53
CA ASP A 153 13.63 14.66 -5.49
C ASP A 153 12.83 15.11 -6.72
N LYS A 154 12.85 14.31 -7.80
CA LYS A 154 12.17 14.58 -9.07
C LYS A 154 10.89 13.76 -9.25
N LEU A 155 10.52 13.00 -8.23
CA LEU A 155 9.30 12.23 -8.24
C LEU A 155 8.14 13.08 -7.73
N ASP A 156 7.03 12.96 -8.42
CA ASP A 156 5.74 13.51 -7.98
C ASP A 156 4.94 12.34 -7.38
N ARG A 157 4.74 12.33 -6.08
CA ARG A 157 3.99 11.31 -5.35
C ARG A 157 3.32 11.91 -4.12
N MET A 158 2.30 11.23 -3.63
CA MET A 158 1.60 11.54 -2.38
C MET A 158 2.58 11.77 -1.24
N VAL A 159 2.19 12.62 -0.29
CA VAL A 159 2.98 12.87 0.93
C VAL A 159 2.18 12.41 2.14
N TRP A 160 2.66 11.35 2.78
CA TRP A 160 2.05 10.73 3.94
C TRP A 160 2.53 11.41 5.23
N THR A 161 1.80 12.43 5.66
CA THR A 161 2.01 13.15 6.93
C THR A 161 0.83 12.90 7.86
N TYR A 162 0.91 13.39 9.11
CA TYR A 162 -0.25 13.37 10.00
C TYR A 162 -1.52 13.91 9.34
N ASP A 163 -1.39 15.03 8.62
CA ASP A 163 -2.53 15.70 8.00
C ASP A 163 -3.19 14.88 6.89
N THR A 164 -2.36 14.23 6.06
CA THR A 164 -2.84 13.42 4.93
C THR A 164 -3.19 11.98 5.30
N ILE A 165 -2.75 11.49 6.47
CA ILE A 165 -3.07 10.14 6.96
C ILE A 165 -4.36 10.15 7.79
N ILE A 166 -4.45 11.02 8.82
CA ILE A 166 -5.58 11.05 9.78
C ILE A 166 -6.06 12.47 10.12
N GLY A 167 -5.47 13.50 9.51
CA GLY A 167 -5.80 14.91 9.75
C GLY A 167 -6.94 15.42 8.87
N GLU A 168 -6.97 16.73 8.67
CA GLU A 168 -8.06 17.40 7.94
C GLU A 168 -8.10 17.02 6.45
N HIS A 169 -6.93 16.73 5.85
CA HIS A 169 -6.80 16.36 4.44
C HIS A 169 -6.51 14.87 4.25
N ALA A 170 -7.03 14.02 5.15
CA ALA A 170 -6.78 12.59 5.12
C ALA A 170 -7.21 11.96 3.78
N ALA A 171 -6.28 11.30 3.09
CA ALA A 171 -6.49 10.76 1.75
C ALA A 171 -7.55 9.64 1.70
N TRP A 172 -7.67 8.86 2.78
CA TRP A 172 -8.63 7.76 2.88
C TRP A 172 -9.95 8.14 3.58
N GLY A 173 -10.13 9.43 3.94
CA GLY A 173 -11.33 9.96 4.54
C GLY A 173 -11.22 10.19 6.06
N ASP A 174 -12.35 10.51 6.67
CA ASP A 174 -12.42 10.81 8.11
C ASP A 174 -12.75 9.55 8.91
N TRP A 175 -11.84 9.15 9.81
CA TRP A 175 -12.05 8.02 10.71
C TRP A 175 -13.27 8.18 11.64
N ARG A 176 -13.75 9.42 11.87
CA ARG A 176 -14.97 9.72 12.64
C ARG A 176 -16.24 9.28 11.93
N ALA A 177 -16.16 9.07 10.62
CA ALA A 177 -17.29 8.61 9.81
C ALA A 177 -17.57 7.10 9.95
N PHE A 178 -16.77 6.36 10.73
CA PHE A 178 -17.00 4.93 10.94
C PHE A 178 -18.38 4.70 11.64
N PRO A 179 -19.22 3.80 11.13
CA PRO A 179 -20.62 3.68 11.59
C PRO A 179 -20.81 3.41 13.07
N GLU A 180 -19.91 2.66 13.68
CA GLU A 180 -19.95 2.32 15.10
C GLU A 180 -19.25 3.36 15.99
N MET A 181 -18.90 4.53 15.45
CA MET A 181 -18.29 5.61 16.20
C MET A 181 -19.30 6.21 17.19
N THR A 182 -19.07 5.99 18.47
CA THR A 182 -19.84 6.64 19.53
C THR A 182 -19.19 7.97 19.94
N PRO A 183 -19.96 8.92 20.53
CA PRO A 183 -19.37 10.18 21.03
C PRO A 183 -18.27 9.96 22.08
N GLU A 184 -18.33 8.89 22.87
CA GLU A 184 -17.29 8.55 23.84
C GLU A 184 -16.01 8.06 23.11
N ALA A 185 -16.13 7.16 22.15
CA ALA A 185 -15.02 6.69 21.34
C ALA A 185 -14.38 7.84 20.57
N GLU A 186 -15.18 8.72 19.95
CA GLU A 186 -14.66 9.90 19.24
C GLU A 186 -13.87 10.83 20.15
N ASN A 187 -14.31 11.08 21.38
CA ASN A 187 -13.57 11.90 22.34
C ASN A 187 -12.21 11.27 22.70
N ILE A 188 -12.19 9.96 22.98
CA ILE A 188 -10.95 9.23 23.31
C ILE A 188 -10.00 9.23 22.12
N LEU A 189 -10.47 8.87 20.92
CA LEU A 189 -9.64 8.83 19.72
C LEU A 189 -9.18 10.22 19.27
N SER A 190 -9.94 11.27 19.55
CA SER A 190 -9.52 12.65 19.32
C SER A 190 -8.37 13.07 20.24
N GLU A 191 -8.35 12.59 21.51
CA GLU A 191 -7.21 12.77 22.41
C GLU A 191 -5.98 12.03 21.90
N VAL A 192 -6.15 10.74 21.51
CA VAL A 192 -5.11 9.92 20.89
C VAL A 192 -4.51 10.63 19.68
N SER A 193 -5.35 11.11 18.76
CA SER A 193 -4.93 11.81 17.55
C SER A 193 -4.13 13.08 17.87
N ARG A 194 -4.52 13.86 18.92
CA ARG A 194 -3.73 15.02 19.38
C ARG A 194 -2.36 14.62 19.94
N ILE A 195 -2.28 13.50 20.64
CA ILE A 195 -0.99 12.99 21.15
C ILE A 195 -0.11 12.54 19.99
N ILE A 196 -0.65 11.78 19.03
CA ILE A 196 0.05 11.38 17.81
C ILE A 196 0.65 12.61 17.13
N LYS A 197 -0.15 13.65 16.88
CA LYS A 197 0.32 14.90 16.26
C LYS A 197 1.52 15.50 16.99
N ARG A 198 1.42 15.67 18.31
CA ARG A 198 2.52 16.23 19.14
C ARG A 198 3.79 15.39 19.11
N ARG A 199 3.63 14.05 19.07
CA ARG A 199 4.77 13.12 19.01
C ARG A 199 5.45 13.20 17.65
N LEU A 200 4.69 13.19 16.56
CA LEU A 200 5.22 13.32 15.19
C LEU A 200 5.89 14.68 14.95
N GLU A 201 5.33 15.78 15.52
CA GLU A 201 5.97 17.10 15.48
C GLU A 201 7.33 17.09 16.20
N ARG A 202 7.48 16.34 17.29
CA ARG A 202 8.75 16.17 18.02
C ARG A 202 9.71 15.23 17.30
N TYR A 203 9.21 14.12 16.75
CA TYR A 203 9.98 13.16 15.98
C TYR A 203 10.57 13.83 14.74
N GLY A 204 9.78 14.69 14.10
CA GLY A 204 10.20 15.47 12.95
C GLY A 204 10.46 14.62 11.71
N THR A 205 11.09 15.26 10.73
CA THR A 205 11.50 14.64 9.47
C THR A 205 12.97 14.93 9.18
N ASN A 206 13.70 13.92 8.79
CA ASN A 206 15.08 14.03 8.33
C ASN A 206 15.39 12.91 7.31
N GLU A 207 16.56 12.97 6.69
CA GLU A 207 16.96 12.03 5.64
C GLU A 207 17.00 10.55 6.08
N ASN A 208 17.08 10.26 7.40
CA ASN A 208 17.18 8.90 7.92
C ASN A 208 15.82 8.33 8.36
N ASN A 209 14.77 9.15 8.46
CA ASN A 209 13.45 8.69 8.93
C ASN A 209 12.29 9.05 8.00
N PHE A 210 12.54 9.85 6.96
CA PHE A 210 11.52 10.30 6.03
C PHE A 210 12.02 10.25 4.59
N GLY A 211 11.30 9.57 3.72
CA GLY A 211 11.66 9.40 2.32
C GLY A 211 10.53 8.77 1.54
N LEU A 212 10.84 8.24 0.35
CA LEU A 212 9.87 7.50 -0.45
C LEU A 212 9.66 6.11 0.18
N ILE A 213 8.41 5.80 0.51
CA ILE A 213 7.95 4.56 1.14
C ILE A 213 6.92 3.85 0.28
N HIS A 214 6.67 2.58 0.55
CA HIS A 214 5.61 1.81 -0.11
C HIS A 214 4.21 2.20 0.37
N ALA A 215 4.08 2.55 1.65
CA ALA A 215 2.89 2.97 2.38
C ALA A 215 1.78 1.91 2.58
N ASP A 216 1.82 0.79 1.87
CA ASP A 216 0.93 -0.38 2.10
C ASP A 216 1.69 -1.72 2.02
N LEU A 217 2.92 -1.79 2.55
CA LEU A 217 3.77 -2.97 2.47
C LEU A 217 3.39 -4.03 3.52
N ARG A 218 2.32 -4.76 3.27
CA ARG A 218 1.79 -5.85 4.08
C ARG A 218 2.00 -7.22 3.41
N LEU A 219 1.78 -8.31 4.15
CA LEU A 219 1.98 -9.68 3.62
C LEU A 219 1.18 -9.94 2.34
N ALA A 220 -0.05 -9.43 2.25
CA ALA A 220 -0.89 -9.57 1.05
C ALA A 220 -0.28 -8.96 -0.22
N ASN A 221 0.68 -8.02 -0.07
CA ASN A 221 1.41 -7.37 -1.18
C ASN A 221 2.78 -8.01 -1.44
N LEU A 222 2.98 -9.24 -0.94
CA LEU A 222 4.12 -10.08 -1.26
C LEU A 222 3.70 -11.30 -2.08
N LEU A 223 4.60 -11.75 -2.96
CA LEU A 223 4.50 -13.04 -3.62
C LEU A 223 5.76 -13.86 -3.31
N ILE A 224 5.56 -15.11 -2.92
CA ILE A 224 6.63 -16.04 -2.57
C ILE A 224 6.73 -17.12 -3.64
N GLU A 225 7.94 -17.30 -4.18
CA GLU A 225 8.28 -18.39 -5.09
C GLU A 225 9.59 -19.03 -4.64
N GLY A 226 9.50 -20.18 -3.99
CA GLY A 226 10.67 -20.80 -3.34
C GLY A 226 11.26 -19.88 -2.26
N ASP A 227 12.52 -19.48 -2.42
CA ASP A 227 13.20 -18.53 -1.52
C ASP A 227 13.13 -17.06 -2.00
N GLN A 228 12.48 -16.81 -3.12
CA GLN A 228 12.34 -15.46 -3.68
C GLN A 228 11.09 -14.78 -3.15
N ILE A 229 11.25 -13.52 -2.75
CA ILE A 229 10.16 -12.64 -2.35
C ILE A 229 10.06 -11.53 -3.36
N LYS A 230 8.84 -11.28 -3.82
CA LYS A 230 8.51 -10.24 -4.79
C LYS A 230 7.52 -9.29 -4.15
N VAL A 231 7.65 -8.02 -4.46
CA VAL A 231 6.78 -6.96 -3.93
C VAL A 231 5.87 -6.49 -5.05
N ILE A 232 4.59 -6.35 -4.72
CA ILE A 232 3.55 -5.85 -5.63
C ILE A 232 2.78 -4.69 -4.99
N ASP A 233 1.99 -4.02 -5.80
CA ASP A 233 1.04 -2.97 -5.39
C ASP A 233 1.69 -1.72 -4.79
N PHE A 234 2.37 -0.97 -5.65
CA PHE A 234 3.00 0.32 -5.32
C PHE A 234 2.05 1.52 -5.50
N ASP A 235 0.73 1.29 -5.59
CA ASP A 235 -0.24 2.36 -5.87
C ASP A 235 -0.21 3.48 -4.83
N ASP A 236 -0.09 3.14 -3.56
CA ASP A 236 -0.02 4.10 -2.44
C ASP A 236 1.39 4.64 -2.15
N CYS A 237 2.42 4.22 -2.91
CA CYS A 237 3.77 4.66 -2.64
C CYS A 237 3.86 6.19 -2.67
N GLY A 238 4.61 6.75 -1.73
CA GLY A 238 4.71 8.20 -1.55
C GLY A 238 5.77 8.59 -0.54
N PHE A 239 5.93 9.87 -0.32
CA PHE A 239 6.88 10.37 0.67
C PHE A 239 6.26 10.30 2.06
N GLY A 240 6.95 9.64 3.00
CA GLY A 240 6.45 9.47 4.35
C GLY A 240 7.54 9.03 5.32
N TRP A 241 7.18 8.90 6.60
CA TRP A 241 8.09 8.33 7.59
C TRP A 241 8.32 6.85 7.32
N HIS A 242 9.56 6.39 7.44
CA HIS A 242 9.94 4.99 7.28
C HIS A 242 9.14 4.04 8.20
N LEU A 243 8.80 4.49 9.41
CA LEU A 243 7.96 3.74 10.36
C LEU A 243 6.52 3.52 9.88
N HIS A 244 6.05 4.28 8.91
CA HIS A 244 4.73 4.04 8.32
C HIS A 244 4.67 2.68 7.61
N ASP A 245 5.75 2.24 6.95
CA ASP A 245 5.82 0.91 6.33
C ASP A 245 5.81 -0.23 7.38
N LEU A 246 6.42 -0.03 8.56
CA LEU A 246 6.27 -0.99 9.66
C LEU A 246 4.81 -1.08 10.13
N ALA A 247 4.15 0.06 10.30
CA ALA A 247 2.75 0.09 10.71
C ALA A 247 1.83 -0.52 9.64
N SER A 248 2.09 -0.24 8.36
CA SER A 248 1.37 -0.83 7.23
C SER A 248 1.48 -2.35 7.20
N ALA A 249 2.65 -2.90 7.55
CA ALA A 249 2.84 -4.36 7.65
C ALA A 249 1.89 -5.04 8.64
N LEU A 250 1.43 -4.30 9.65
CA LEU A 250 0.54 -4.79 10.71
C LEU A 250 -0.94 -4.49 10.44
N SER A 251 -1.30 -3.99 9.25
CA SER A 251 -2.67 -3.60 8.90
C SER A 251 -3.67 -4.72 9.19
N PHE A 252 -4.76 -4.37 9.88
CA PHE A 252 -5.87 -5.22 10.31
C PHE A 252 -5.56 -6.22 11.45
N ILE A 253 -4.32 -6.24 11.96
CA ILE A 253 -3.92 -7.11 13.08
C ILE A 253 -3.26 -6.34 14.25
N GLU A 254 -3.33 -5.00 14.24
CA GLU A 254 -2.63 -4.12 15.19
C GLU A 254 -2.97 -4.43 16.66
N ASP A 255 -4.18 -4.90 16.93
CA ASP A 255 -4.71 -5.27 18.25
C ASP A 255 -4.33 -6.70 18.69
N LYS A 256 -3.78 -7.53 17.80
CA LYS A 256 -3.55 -8.94 18.09
C LYS A 256 -2.33 -9.19 18.99
N PRO A 257 -2.39 -10.18 19.90
CA PRO A 257 -1.30 -10.52 20.84
C PRO A 257 0.03 -10.87 20.17
N ILE A 258 0.01 -11.28 18.90
CA ILE A 258 1.21 -11.64 18.14
C ILE A 258 2.06 -10.41 17.71
N VAL A 259 1.49 -9.21 17.69
CA VAL A 259 2.12 -7.98 17.16
C VAL A 259 3.52 -7.72 17.72
N PRO A 260 3.80 -7.81 19.05
CA PRO A 260 5.15 -7.59 19.55
C PRO A 260 6.18 -8.57 18.97
N LYS A 261 5.77 -9.81 18.67
CA LYS A 261 6.64 -10.84 18.06
C LYS A 261 6.90 -10.52 16.58
N LEU A 262 5.89 -10.02 15.87
CA LEU A 262 6.00 -9.59 14.48
C LEU A 262 6.88 -8.34 14.33
N VAL A 263 6.70 -7.34 15.20
CA VAL A 263 7.56 -6.14 15.25
C VAL A 263 9.02 -6.53 15.49
N ASN A 264 9.30 -7.40 16.46
CA ASN A 264 10.66 -7.87 16.71
C ASN A 264 11.26 -8.61 15.51
N ALA A 265 10.47 -9.43 14.81
CA ALA A 265 10.91 -10.12 13.60
C ALA A 265 11.21 -9.14 12.47
N TRP A 266 10.32 -8.17 12.22
CA TRP A 266 10.51 -7.11 11.24
C TRP A 266 11.79 -6.32 11.52
N LEU A 267 12.00 -5.87 12.77
CA LEU A 267 13.19 -5.15 13.19
C LEU A 267 14.47 -5.98 12.99
N ALA A 268 14.42 -7.28 13.26
CA ALA A 268 15.54 -8.18 13.03
C ALA A 268 15.90 -8.30 11.53
N GLY A 269 14.92 -8.14 10.64
CA GLY A 269 15.14 -8.04 9.20
C GLY A 269 15.68 -6.68 8.80
N TYR A 270 15.01 -5.60 9.20
CA TYR A 270 15.33 -4.22 8.84
C TYR A 270 16.77 -3.84 9.22
N LYS A 271 17.17 -4.20 10.45
CA LYS A 271 18.52 -3.92 10.98
C LYS A 271 19.67 -4.64 10.26
N LYS A 272 19.41 -5.55 9.34
CA LYS A 272 20.46 -6.12 8.48
C LYS A 272 20.93 -5.17 7.40
N VAL A 273 20.10 -4.20 7.03
CA VAL A 273 20.29 -3.33 5.87
C VAL A 273 20.47 -1.87 6.29
N LEU A 274 19.61 -1.39 7.20
CA LEU A 274 19.60 -0.02 7.71
C LEU A 274 19.65 0.02 9.23
N PRO A 275 20.23 1.09 9.82
CA PRO A 275 20.15 1.32 11.26
C PRO A 275 18.70 1.58 11.68
N PHE A 276 18.42 1.34 12.95
CA PHE A 276 17.15 1.67 13.59
C PHE A 276 17.48 2.26 14.96
N THR A 277 17.11 3.50 15.19
CA THR A 277 17.52 4.28 16.36
C THR A 277 16.59 4.06 17.55
N ASP A 278 17.03 4.44 18.74
CA ASP A 278 16.18 4.41 19.95
C ASP A 278 14.96 5.34 19.76
N THR A 279 15.15 6.49 19.09
CA THR A 279 14.05 7.41 18.78
C THR A 279 13.01 6.79 17.86
N ASP A 280 13.44 6.02 16.85
CA ASP A 280 12.50 5.26 16.00
C ASP A 280 11.73 4.24 16.83
N PHE A 281 12.44 3.55 17.74
CA PHE A 281 11.81 2.53 18.59
C PHE A 281 10.73 3.14 19.52
N GLU A 282 10.96 4.32 20.06
CA GLU A 282 9.99 5.05 20.90
C GLU A 282 8.71 5.44 20.16
N GLU A 283 8.74 5.53 18.83
CA GLU A 283 7.59 5.96 18.02
C GLU A 283 6.81 4.81 17.36
N ILE A 284 7.23 3.56 17.52
CA ILE A 284 6.55 2.40 16.90
C ILE A 284 5.05 2.37 17.23
N ASP A 285 4.69 2.48 18.52
CA ASP A 285 3.29 2.47 18.96
C ASP A 285 2.51 3.70 18.40
N THR A 286 3.18 4.83 18.17
CA THR A 286 2.58 6.02 17.55
C THR A 286 2.16 5.73 16.10
N PHE A 287 3.03 5.09 15.33
CA PHE A 287 2.71 4.74 13.93
C PHE A 287 1.67 3.62 13.83
N ILE A 288 1.72 2.62 14.70
CA ILE A 288 0.70 1.55 14.76
C ILE A 288 -0.68 2.15 15.05
N MET A 289 -0.77 3.04 16.06
CA MET A 289 -2.05 3.68 16.41
C MET A 289 -2.55 4.63 15.30
N MET A 290 -1.64 5.36 14.64
CA MET A 290 -1.97 6.20 13.48
C MET A 290 -2.50 5.36 12.32
N ARG A 291 -1.87 4.22 12.01
CA ARG A 291 -2.34 3.29 10.97
C ARG A 291 -3.73 2.74 11.31
N ARG A 292 -3.99 2.40 12.58
CA ARG A 292 -5.33 1.95 13.02
C ARG A 292 -6.39 3.00 12.73
N LEU A 293 -6.14 4.28 12.99
CA LEU A 293 -7.08 5.36 12.66
C LEU A 293 -7.24 5.54 11.14
N GLN A 294 -6.16 5.42 10.38
CA GLN A 294 -6.20 5.46 8.91
C GLN A 294 -7.09 4.34 8.35
N LEU A 295 -6.92 3.12 8.85
CA LEU A 295 -7.75 1.97 8.45
C LEU A 295 -9.21 2.12 8.88
N THR A 296 -9.47 2.75 10.03
CA THR A 296 -10.84 3.09 10.46
C THR A 296 -11.52 4.02 9.44
N ALA A 297 -10.78 4.99 8.89
CA ALA A 297 -11.28 5.86 7.81
C ALA A 297 -11.52 5.08 6.51
N TRP A 298 -10.60 4.17 6.15
CA TRP A 298 -10.74 3.33 4.96
C TRP A 298 -11.97 2.41 5.07
N LEU A 299 -12.17 1.75 6.21
CA LEU A 299 -13.36 0.93 6.47
C LEU A 299 -14.64 1.77 6.38
N ALA A 300 -14.63 3.01 6.90
CA ALA A 300 -15.77 3.91 6.82
C ALA A 300 -16.17 4.26 5.39
N SER A 301 -15.19 4.41 4.50
CA SER A 301 -15.41 4.81 3.09
C SER A 301 -15.71 3.64 2.14
N HIS A 302 -15.51 2.37 2.56
CA HIS A 302 -15.62 1.18 1.70
C HIS A 302 -16.67 0.16 2.18
N GLN A 303 -17.68 0.57 2.95
CA GLN A 303 -18.65 -0.30 3.59
C GLN A 303 -19.48 -1.19 2.65
N GLU A 304 -19.58 -0.82 1.39
CA GLU A 304 -20.32 -1.59 0.39
C GLU A 304 -19.55 -2.81 -0.13
N SER A 305 -18.28 -2.98 0.23
CA SER A 305 -17.47 -4.13 -0.18
C SER A 305 -17.59 -5.30 0.80
N GLY A 306 -17.84 -6.52 0.30
CA GLY A 306 -18.01 -7.71 1.12
C GLY A 306 -16.87 -7.98 2.11
N PRO A 307 -15.57 -7.86 1.72
CA PRO A 307 -14.45 -8.03 2.64
C PRO A 307 -14.43 -7.03 3.81
N VAL A 308 -14.91 -5.80 3.61
CA VAL A 308 -14.96 -4.77 4.65
C VAL A 308 -15.94 -5.15 5.75
N ALA A 309 -17.07 -5.77 5.42
CA ALA A 309 -18.05 -6.22 6.41
C ALA A 309 -17.43 -7.24 7.39
N GLU A 310 -16.57 -8.15 6.91
CA GLU A 310 -15.87 -9.12 7.76
C GLU A 310 -14.78 -8.45 8.62
N LEU A 311 -14.04 -7.51 8.05
CA LEU A 311 -12.99 -6.76 8.76
C LEU A 311 -13.56 -5.79 9.79
N SER A 312 -14.80 -5.33 9.64
CA SER A 312 -15.46 -4.39 10.56
C SER A 312 -15.98 -5.06 11.84
N VAL A 313 -16.08 -6.39 11.86
CA VAL A 313 -16.54 -7.10 13.07
C VAL A 313 -15.54 -6.87 14.22
N ASP A 314 -16.06 -6.43 15.37
CA ASP A 314 -15.25 -6.12 16.58
C ASP A 314 -14.12 -5.09 16.35
N TRP A 315 -14.15 -4.34 15.22
CA TRP A 315 -13.11 -3.37 14.88
C TRP A 315 -12.94 -2.28 15.94
N MET A 316 -14.08 -1.74 16.42
CA MET A 316 -14.04 -0.67 17.42
C MET A 316 -13.55 -1.18 18.78
N ASP A 317 -13.87 -2.40 19.18
CA ASP A 317 -13.37 -2.98 20.43
C ASP A 317 -11.83 -3.03 20.42
N GLY A 318 -11.24 -3.62 19.38
CA GLY A 318 -9.79 -3.64 19.22
C GLY A 318 -9.17 -2.25 19.08
N THR A 319 -9.86 -1.30 18.44
CA THR A 319 -9.41 0.08 18.33
C THR A 319 -9.37 0.78 19.68
N MET A 320 -10.39 0.57 20.51
CA MET A 320 -10.45 1.15 21.86
C MET A 320 -9.42 0.54 22.80
N GLU A 321 -9.16 -0.77 22.75
CA GLU A 321 -8.08 -1.41 23.50
C GLU A 321 -6.70 -0.84 23.16
N LEU A 322 -6.43 -0.62 21.85
CA LEU A 322 -5.21 0.03 21.39
C LEU A 322 -5.11 1.48 21.87
N ALA A 323 -6.21 2.23 21.79
CA ALA A 323 -6.28 3.63 22.23
C ALA A 323 -6.00 3.76 23.73
N GLU A 324 -6.61 2.92 24.56
CA GLU A 324 -6.35 2.89 26.00
C GLU A 324 -4.89 2.52 26.33
N ARG A 325 -4.33 1.55 25.62
CA ARG A 325 -2.91 1.21 25.77
C ARG A 325 -2.03 2.40 25.39
N TYR A 326 -2.32 3.07 24.30
CA TYR A 326 -1.58 4.23 23.82
C TYR A 326 -1.64 5.41 24.81
N LEU A 327 -2.84 5.68 25.36
CA LEU A 327 -3.01 6.71 26.40
C LEU A 327 -2.26 6.39 27.69
N ARG A 328 -2.17 5.12 28.11
CA ARG A 328 -1.35 4.72 29.26
C ARG A 328 0.16 4.96 29.06
N LEU A 329 0.62 4.89 27.81
CA LEU A 329 2.04 5.08 27.48
C LEU A 329 2.40 6.57 27.33
N PHE A 330 1.50 7.38 26.76
CA PHE A 330 1.84 8.70 26.24
C PHE A 330 0.87 9.82 26.64
N GLY A 331 -0.21 9.51 27.35
CA GLY A 331 -1.26 10.43 27.80
C GLY A 331 -0.89 11.29 29.01
#